data_08a34a4c9f3464b7d491082c25624810
#
_entry.id   08a34a4c9f3464b7d491082c25624810
#
_cell.length_a   1.000
_cell.length_b   1.000
_cell.length_c   1.000
_cell.angle_alpha   90.00
_cell.angle_beta   90.00
_cell.angle_gamma   90.00
#
_symmetry.space_group_name_H-M   'P 1'
#
loop_
_entity.id
_entity.type
_entity.pdbx_description
1 polymer ?
#
loop_
_entity_poly.entity_id
_entity_poly.type
_entity_poly.pdbx_seq_one_letter_code
_entity_poly.pdbx_strand_id
1 'polypeptide(L)'
;MQPPFRSKQEVIINAPLEAVWSFSMDLTKIPEFHPRVVKVDLLSGKTSREPGASYQCHLAGGKHTCIEKDIEIIPLQKIVTVLPEDTFGISKILSDYRVETTFQMLDHRSTKVEISHYYSTTT
;
A
#
# COMPACT_ATOMS: atom_id res chain seq x y z
N MET A 1 -0.65 -17.54 -10.06
CA MET A 1 -1.83 -17.74 -9.19
C MET A 1 -1.79 -16.74 -8.04
N GLN A 2 -2.90 -16.08 -7.77
CA GLN A 2 -3.00 -15.13 -6.67
C GLN A 2 -3.00 -15.87 -5.33
N PRO A 3 -2.24 -15.42 -4.32
CA PRO A 3 -2.30 -16.02 -2.99
C PRO A 3 -3.68 -15.85 -2.36
N PRO A 4 -4.01 -16.68 -1.36
CA PRO A 4 -5.34 -16.62 -0.72
C PRO A 4 -5.64 -15.26 -0.07
N PHE A 5 -6.90 -14.85 -0.15
CA PHE A 5 -7.40 -13.68 0.57
C PHE A 5 -7.37 -13.96 2.08
N ARG A 6 -6.87 -13.02 2.86
CA ARG A 6 -6.72 -13.19 4.31
C ARG A 6 -7.54 -12.20 5.14
N SER A 7 -7.53 -10.93 4.76
CA SER A 7 -8.25 -9.93 5.52
C SER A 7 -8.56 -8.71 4.68
N LYS A 8 -9.55 -7.94 5.11
CA LYS A 8 -9.95 -6.71 4.45
C LYS A 8 -10.30 -5.67 5.49
N GLN A 9 -9.89 -4.43 5.24
CA GLN A 9 -10.25 -3.28 6.03
C GLN A 9 -10.97 -2.29 5.13
N GLU A 10 -11.99 -1.64 5.66
CA GLU A 10 -12.73 -0.61 4.94
C GLU A 10 -12.70 0.68 5.72
N VAL A 11 -12.57 1.81 5.03
CA VAL A 11 -12.67 3.12 5.64
C VAL A 11 -13.42 4.05 4.68
N ILE A 12 -14.25 4.92 5.25
CA ILE A 12 -14.93 5.96 4.48
C ILE A 12 -14.23 7.27 4.79
N ILE A 13 -13.74 7.93 3.75
CA ILE A 13 -13.01 9.19 3.86
C ILE A 13 -13.91 10.30 3.35
N ASN A 14 -14.04 11.37 4.16
CA ASN A 14 -14.86 12.53 3.81
C ASN A 14 -14.10 13.46 2.86
N ALA A 15 -13.83 12.97 1.66
CA ALA A 15 -13.15 13.71 0.59
C ALA A 15 -13.54 13.12 -0.76
N PRO A 16 -13.50 13.91 -1.82
CA PRO A 16 -13.81 13.42 -3.17
C PRO A 16 -12.82 12.35 -3.63
N LEU A 17 -13.27 11.46 -4.49
CA LEU A 17 -12.46 10.37 -5.02
C LEU A 17 -11.12 10.86 -5.59
N GLU A 18 -11.15 11.93 -6.39
CA GLU A 18 -9.94 12.46 -7.00
C GLU A 18 -8.93 12.93 -5.97
N ALA A 19 -9.40 13.54 -4.89
CA ALA A 19 -8.53 14.01 -3.81
C ALA A 19 -7.90 12.84 -3.04
N VAL A 20 -8.71 11.83 -2.72
CA VAL A 20 -8.24 10.63 -2.03
C VAL A 20 -7.24 9.89 -2.90
N TRP A 21 -7.53 9.76 -4.19
CA TRP A 21 -6.64 9.10 -5.13
C TRP A 21 -5.31 9.84 -5.25
N SER A 22 -5.33 11.16 -5.45
CA SER A 22 -4.11 11.96 -5.58
C SER A 22 -3.23 11.87 -4.34
N PHE A 23 -3.85 11.92 -3.17
CA PHE A 23 -3.14 11.78 -1.91
C PHE A 23 -2.49 10.39 -1.80
N SER A 24 -3.23 9.36 -2.17
CA SER A 24 -2.75 7.97 -2.10
C SER A 24 -1.63 7.68 -3.10
N MET A 25 -1.62 8.38 -4.23
CA MET A 25 -0.61 8.21 -5.27
C MET A 25 0.71 8.92 -4.94
N ASP A 26 0.71 9.81 -3.97
CA ASP A 26 1.91 10.55 -3.58
C ASP A 26 2.68 9.76 -2.52
N LEU A 27 3.81 9.17 -2.91
CA LEU A 27 4.63 8.36 -2.02
C LEU A 27 5.18 9.15 -0.83
N THR A 28 5.35 10.46 -0.98
CA THR A 28 5.85 11.30 0.12
C THR A 28 4.83 11.47 1.23
N LYS A 29 3.58 11.12 0.98
CA LYS A 29 2.49 11.24 1.94
C LYS A 29 2.27 9.99 2.78
N ILE A 30 2.95 8.88 2.45
CA ILE A 30 2.74 7.62 3.18
C ILE A 30 2.86 7.79 4.70
N PRO A 31 3.87 8.51 5.24
CA PRO A 31 3.95 8.69 6.69
C PRO A 31 2.76 9.43 7.30
N GLU A 32 1.99 10.16 6.49
CA GLU A 32 0.83 10.91 6.99
C GLU A 32 -0.40 10.03 7.16
N PHE A 33 -0.53 8.96 6.39
CA PHE A 33 -1.70 8.09 6.49
C PHE A 33 -1.39 6.67 6.98
N HIS A 34 -0.13 6.26 7.03
CA HIS A 34 0.26 4.95 7.55
C HIS A 34 0.93 5.14 8.92
N PRO A 35 0.24 4.80 10.02
CA PRO A 35 0.72 5.15 11.36
C PRO A 35 2.04 4.51 11.76
N ARG A 36 2.43 3.42 11.10
CA ARG A 36 3.68 2.73 11.43
C ARG A 36 4.87 3.15 10.58
N VAL A 37 4.63 3.90 9.52
CA VAL A 37 5.71 4.35 8.62
C VAL A 37 6.10 5.76 8.99
N VAL A 38 7.37 5.96 9.36
CA VAL A 38 7.86 7.28 9.77
C VAL A 38 8.65 7.98 8.67
N LYS A 39 9.13 7.24 7.69
CA LYS A 39 9.94 7.80 6.61
C LYS A 39 9.87 6.88 5.39
N VAL A 40 9.93 7.47 4.20
CA VAL A 40 9.96 6.72 2.94
C VAL A 40 11.15 7.16 2.12
N ASP A 41 11.95 6.20 1.64
CA ASP A 41 13.02 6.44 0.69
C ASP A 41 12.55 6.02 -0.70
N LEU A 42 12.69 6.91 -1.67
CA LEU A 42 12.20 6.69 -3.03
C LEU A 42 13.29 5.98 -3.86
N LEU A 43 13.25 4.66 -3.87
CA LEU A 43 14.27 3.86 -4.55
C LEU A 43 14.27 4.06 -6.08
N SER A 44 13.11 4.34 -6.64
CA SER A 44 12.98 4.63 -8.07
C SER A 44 13.15 6.11 -8.40
N GLY A 45 13.35 6.95 -7.38
CA GLY A 45 13.57 8.38 -7.56
C GLY A 45 12.34 9.20 -7.91
N LYS A 46 11.16 8.59 -7.92
CA LYS A 46 9.91 9.26 -8.27
C LYS A 46 9.01 9.40 -7.06
N THR A 47 8.29 10.52 -6.97
CA THR A 47 7.40 10.80 -5.85
C THR A 47 6.00 10.20 -6.03
N SER A 48 5.63 9.84 -7.26
CA SER A 48 4.33 9.27 -7.56
C SER A 48 4.43 7.77 -7.78
N ARG A 49 3.40 7.04 -7.35
CA ARG A 49 3.29 5.61 -7.63
C ARG A 49 3.17 5.38 -9.13
N GLU A 50 3.79 4.31 -9.58
CA GLU A 50 3.62 3.82 -10.96
C GLU A 50 3.97 2.33 -10.98
N PRO A 51 3.52 1.56 -11.97
CA PRO A 51 3.90 0.16 -12.06
C PRO A 51 5.41 0.01 -12.12
N GLY A 52 5.98 -0.79 -11.21
CA GLY A 52 7.41 -0.97 -11.08
C GLY A 52 8.10 -0.05 -10.09
N ALA A 53 7.41 0.96 -9.56
CA ALA A 53 7.99 1.86 -8.57
C ALA A 53 8.26 1.10 -7.27
N SER A 54 9.45 1.28 -6.72
CA SER A 54 9.86 0.70 -5.43
C SER A 54 10.22 1.79 -4.44
N TYR A 55 9.90 1.55 -3.18
CA TYR A 55 10.21 2.49 -2.12
C TYR A 55 10.42 1.72 -0.82
N GLN A 56 11.28 2.27 0.03
CA GLN A 56 11.60 1.66 1.31
C GLN A 56 10.90 2.43 2.42
N CYS A 57 10.11 1.71 3.21
CA CYS A 57 9.40 2.26 4.35
C CYS A 57 10.18 1.99 5.62
N HIS A 58 10.42 3.06 6.41
CA HIS A 58 11.05 2.94 7.72
C HIS A 58 9.96 2.91 8.76
N LEU A 59 9.95 1.83 9.56
CA LEU A 59 8.90 1.61 10.54
C LEU A 59 9.18 2.31 11.86
N ALA A 60 8.15 2.63 12.61
CA ALA A 60 8.26 3.26 13.93
C ALA A 60 9.17 2.40 14.83
N GLY A 61 10.01 3.06 15.63
CA GLY A 61 10.99 2.38 16.47
C GLY A 61 12.39 2.37 15.88
N GLY A 62 12.55 2.70 14.60
CA GLY A 62 13.84 2.88 13.96
C GLY A 62 14.65 1.63 13.66
N LYS A 63 14.11 0.42 13.93
CA LYS A 63 14.85 -0.81 13.75
C LYS A 63 14.51 -1.58 12.49
N HIS A 64 13.31 -1.38 11.96
CA HIS A 64 12.82 -2.21 10.86
C HIS A 64 12.44 -1.41 9.65
N THR A 65 12.69 -2.00 8.49
CA THR A 65 12.32 -1.44 7.20
C THR A 65 11.64 -2.51 6.36
N CYS A 66 10.89 -2.07 5.37
CA CYS A 66 10.38 -2.96 4.34
C CYS A 66 10.44 -2.24 3.00
N ILE A 67 10.59 -3.04 1.94
CA ILE A 67 10.54 -2.53 0.58
C ILE A 67 9.19 -2.91 0.00
N GLU A 68 8.52 -1.94 -0.58
CA GLU A 68 7.26 -2.16 -1.26
C GLU A 68 7.44 -1.82 -2.73
N LYS A 69 6.67 -2.49 -3.56
CA LYS A 69 6.69 -2.28 -5.01
C LYS A 69 5.27 -2.28 -5.54
N ASP A 70 4.92 -1.23 -6.26
CA ASP A 70 3.62 -1.17 -6.92
C ASP A 70 3.71 -1.98 -8.21
N ILE A 71 2.77 -2.91 -8.42
CA ILE A 71 2.78 -3.77 -9.60
C ILE A 71 1.62 -3.51 -10.54
N GLU A 72 0.54 -2.93 -10.06
CA GLU A 72 -0.62 -2.61 -10.89
C GLU A 72 -1.30 -1.35 -10.37
N ILE A 73 -1.66 -0.45 -11.27
CA ILE A 73 -2.39 0.76 -10.94
C ILE A 73 -3.48 0.95 -11.99
N ILE A 74 -4.73 0.95 -11.53
CA ILE A 74 -5.87 1.28 -12.37
C ILE A 74 -6.39 2.63 -11.87
N PRO A 75 -6.23 3.71 -12.66
CA PRO A 75 -6.55 5.06 -12.20
C PRO A 75 -7.92 5.18 -11.56
N LEU A 76 -7.96 5.81 -10.40
CA LEU A 76 -9.17 6.06 -9.60
C LEU A 76 -9.88 4.80 -9.11
N GLN A 77 -9.28 3.63 -9.28
CA GLN A 77 -9.92 2.36 -8.93
C GLN A 77 -9.09 1.48 -8.02
N LYS A 78 -7.81 1.24 -8.35
CA LYS A 78 -7.06 0.20 -7.66
C LYS A 78 -5.56 0.42 -7.69
N ILE A 79 -4.90 0.09 -6.58
CA ILE A 79 -3.45 0.01 -6.48
C ILE A 79 -3.11 -1.36 -5.91
N VAL A 80 -2.20 -2.08 -6.57
CA VAL A 80 -1.70 -3.36 -6.07
C VAL A 80 -0.23 -3.23 -5.73
N THR A 81 0.11 -3.58 -4.50
CA THR A 81 1.46 -3.46 -3.95
C THR A 81 1.92 -4.80 -3.42
N VAL A 82 3.17 -5.16 -3.67
CA VAL A 82 3.79 -6.35 -3.11
C VAL A 82 4.91 -5.95 -2.17
N LEU A 83 5.28 -6.87 -1.27
CA LEU A 83 6.30 -6.65 -0.24
C LEU A 83 7.46 -7.64 -0.49
N PRO A 84 8.40 -7.31 -1.39
CA PRO A 84 9.48 -8.24 -1.73
C PRO A 84 10.49 -8.47 -0.60
N GLU A 85 10.72 -7.49 0.26
CA GLU A 85 11.72 -7.60 1.31
C GLU A 85 11.31 -6.87 2.58
N ASP A 86 11.70 -7.42 3.74
CA ASP A 86 11.51 -6.78 5.01
C ASP A 86 12.60 -7.25 6.00
N THR A 87 12.80 -6.49 7.08
CA THR A 87 13.77 -6.83 8.13
C THR A 87 13.12 -7.36 9.40
N PHE A 88 11.79 -7.38 9.48
CA PHE A 88 11.08 -7.80 10.68
C PHE A 88 10.55 -9.24 10.63
N GLY A 89 10.93 -10.01 9.61
CA GLY A 89 10.69 -11.45 9.58
C GLY A 89 9.41 -11.91 8.88
N ILE A 90 8.60 -11.00 8.36
CA ILE A 90 7.35 -11.38 7.69
C ILE A 90 7.62 -12.26 6.47
N SER A 91 8.65 -11.92 5.68
CA SER A 91 9.01 -12.68 4.48
C SER A 91 9.47 -14.10 4.77
N LYS A 92 9.78 -14.42 6.04
CA LYS A 92 10.18 -15.76 6.44
C LYS A 92 9.00 -16.67 6.73
N ILE A 93 7.84 -16.09 7.05
CA ILE A 93 6.64 -16.85 7.42
C ILE A 93 5.51 -16.68 6.43
N LEU A 94 5.49 -15.58 5.67
CA LEU A 94 4.49 -15.30 4.64
C LEU A 94 5.19 -15.17 3.30
N SER A 95 4.59 -15.74 2.27
CA SER A 95 5.09 -15.60 0.91
C SER A 95 4.04 -14.93 0.03
N ASP A 96 4.49 -14.31 -1.04
CA ASP A 96 3.61 -13.64 -2.02
C ASP A 96 2.68 -12.62 -1.38
N TYR A 97 3.18 -11.85 -0.41
CA TYR A 97 2.39 -10.85 0.27
C TYR A 97 1.96 -9.77 -0.73
N ARG A 98 0.66 -9.57 -0.82
CA ARG A 98 0.04 -8.68 -1.79
C ARG A 98 -1.05 -7.87 -1.11
N VAL A 99 -1.04 -6.57 -1.35
CA VAL A 99 -2.05 -5.65 -0.83
C VAL A 99 -2.77 -5.02 -2.02
N GLU A 100 -4.09 -5.13 -2.04
CA GLU A 100 -4.91 -4.46 -3.03
C GLU A 100 -5.71 -3.36 -2.35
N THR A 101 -5.52 -2.13 -2.79
CA THR A 101 -6.27 -0.97 -2.31
C THR A 101 -7.23 -0.56 -3.40
N THR A 102 -8.54 -0.59 -3.11
CA THR A 102 -9.56 -0.19 -4.06
C THR A 102 -10.28 1.05 -3.59
N PHE A 103 -10.74 1.85 -4.54
CA PHE A 103 -11.36 3.15 -4.30
C PHE A 103 -12.73 3.17 -4.96
N GLN A 104 -13.73 3.63 -4.23
CA GLN A 104 -15.09 3.73 -4.74
C GLN A 104 -15.72 5.05 -4.30
N MET A 105 -16.17 5.83 -5.27
CA MET A 105 -16.93 7.05 -4.98
C MET A 105 -18.28 6.67 -4.40
N LEU A 106 -18.61 7.19 -3.22
CA LEU A 106 -19.94 7.03 -2.61
C LEU A 106 -20.84 8.21 -2.99
N ASP A 107 -20.29 9.42 -2.97
CA ASP A 107 -20.93 10.64 -3.43
C ASP A 107 -19.83 11.67 -3.73
N HIS A 108 -20.17 12.94 -4.01
CA HIS A 108 -19.17 13.96 -4.37
C HIS A 108 -18.20 14.28 -3.25
N ARG A 109 -18.49 13.90 -2.01
CA ARG A 109 -17.70 14.28 -0.83
C ARG A 109 -17.18 13.11 -0.01
N SER A 110 -17.47 11.89 -0.45
CA SER A 110 -17.02 10.74 0.31
C SER A 110 -16.57 9.61 -0.60
N THR A 111 -15.53 8.93 -0.17
CA THR A 111 -14.90 7.84 -0.88
C THR A 111 -14.73 6.67 0.07
N LYS A 112 -15.05 5.48 -0.40
CA LYS A 112 -14.78 4.25 0.32
C LYS A 112 -13.46 3.68 -0.17
N VAL A 113 -12.58 3.38 0.77
CA VAL A 113 -11.29 2.73 0.48
C VAL A 113 -11.31 1.37 1.15
N GLU A 114 -11.02 0.33 0.37
CA GLU A 114 -10.88 -1.03 0.88
C GLU A 114 -9.45 -1.48 0.69
N ILE A 115 -8.87 -2.05 1.75
CA ILE A 115 -7.50 -2.57 1.72
C ILE A 115 -7.59 -4.06 2.00
N SER A 116 -7.24 -4.88 1.00
CA SER A 116 -7.30 -6.33 1.09
C SER A 116 -5.89 -6.93 1.09
N HIS A 117 -5.67 -7.89 1.97
CA HIS A 117 -4.39 -8.55 2.15
C HIS A 117 -4.48 -9.99 1.67
N TYR A 118 -3.50 -10.38 0.85
CA TYR A 118 -3.39 -11.73 0.30
C TYR A 118 -1.98 -12.25 0.58
N TYR A 119 -1.86 -13.47 1.05
CA TYR A 119 -0.56 -14.10 1.22
C TYR A 119 -0.69 -15.60 1.40
N SER A 120 0.42 -16.31 1.14
CA SER A 120 0.54 -17.73 1.44
C SER A 120 1.42 -17.88 2.69
N THR A 121 1.23 -18.96 3.43
CA THR A 121 2.09 -19.26 4.56
C THR A 121 3.17 -20.25 4.12
N THR A 122 4.35 -20.15 4.75
CA THR A 122 5.48 -21.03 4.43
C THR A 122 5.48 -22.30 5.27
N THR A 123 4.54 -22.43 6.17
CA THR A 123 4.42 -23.60 7.04
C THR A 123 3.05 -24.26 6.90
#